data_f3f175f85abeb7c30e1ba51e7eb8a50e
#
_entry.id   f3f175f85abeb7c30e1ba51e7eb8a50e
#
_cell.length_a   1.000
_cell.length_b   1.000
_cell.length_c   1.000
_cell.angle_alpha   90.00
_cell.angle_beta   90.00
_cell.angle_gamma   90.00
#
_symmetry.space_group_name_H-M   'P 1'
#
loop_
_entity.id
_entity.type
_entity.pdbx_description
1 polymer ?
#
loop_
_entity_poly.entity_id
_entity_poly.type
_entity_poly.pdbx_seq_one_letter_code
_entity_poly.pdbx_strand_id
1 'polypeptide(L)'
;GSLRVLSIIFPYTNRIREASKTAKTMPAEVYSVGRNFANEFMGDVLKKSVSFFQKKGYNAMAGMQSPVFQILTKEEPLQLYSVWSERHIAFAAGLGTFSLHEGFISEVGCNIRVPSVITDAPLEISPRKSDDPYANCLFYTTGKCKKCVERCPADALSDKGHDKLKCYLYLKTIEQEMKPRLSGLLKPHQRVVNGERNTSFPLGCAFCQFNVPCTSKIPVKERDEDNRD
;
A
#
# COMPACT_ATOMS: atom_id res chain seq x y z
N GLY A 1 -29.11 -9.40 -3.36
CA GLY A 1 -28.10 -9.40 -4.45
C GLY A 1 -26.75 -9.88 -3.90
N SER A 2 -25.86 -10.32 -4.80
CA SER A 2 -24.49 -10.68 -4.39
C SER A 2 -23.66 -9.43 -4.16
N LEU A 3 -22.83 -9.44 -3.13
CA LEU A 3 -21.91 -8.34 -2.84
C LEU A 3 -20.80 -8.24 -3.90
N ARG A 4 -20.41 -7.03 -4.20
CA ARG A 4 -19.32 -6.67 -5.10
C ARG A 4 -18.35 -5.75 -4.37
N VAL A 5 -17.12 -5.70 -4.86
CA VAL A 5 -16.10 -4.78 -4.36
C VAL A 5 -15.62 -3.89 -5.50
N LEU A 6 -15.65 -2.57 -5.27
CA LEU A 6 -14.96 -1.59 -6.08
C LEU A 6 -13.64 -1.26 -5.37
N SER A 7 -12.51 -1.74 -5.88
CA SER A 7 -11.18 -1.36 -5.40
C SER A 7 -10.58 -0.32 -6.33
N ILE A 8 -10.04 0.75 -5.77
CA ILE A 8 -9.56 1.92 -6.52
C ILE A 8 -8.05 2.06 -6.32
N ILE A 9 -7.30 2.27 -7.41
CA ILE A 9 -5.85 2.45 -7.35
C ILE A 9 -5.49 3.91 -7.57
N PHE A 10 -4.74 4.48 -6.62
CA PHE A 10 -4.18 5.84 -6.68
C PHE A 10 -2.66 5.77 -6.75
N PRO A 11 -2.03 5.93 -7.93
CA PRO A 11 -0.58 6.02 -8.02
C PRO A 11 -0.09 7.37 -7.47
N TYR A 12 1.06 7.35 -6.81
CA TYR A 12 1.76 8.59 -6.49
C TYR A 12 2.27 9.26 -7.76
N THR A 13 2.32 10.60 -7.74
CA THR A 13 2.75 11.40 -8.89
C THR A 13 4.22 11.18 -9.23
N ASN A 14 4.60 11.45 -10.48
CA ASN A 14 6.00 11.39 -10.91
C ASN A 14 6.89 12.33 -10.09
N ARG A 15 6.40 13.52 -9.70
CA ARG A 15 7.14 14.45 -8.82
C ARG A 15 7.55 13.78 -7.50
N ILE A 16 6.64 13.06 -6.85
CA ILE A 16 6.93 12.32 -5.61
C ILE A 16 7.91 11.18 -5.88
N ARG A 17 7.73 10.44 -6.98
CA ARG A 17 8.61 9.34 -7.36
C ARG A 17 10.03 9.81 -7.62
N GLU A 18 10.20 10.88 -8.40
CA GLU A 18 11.52 11.44 -8.72
C GLU A 18 12.23 11.95 -7.44
N ALA A 19 11.56 12.74 -6.60
CA ALA A 19 12.12 13.21 -5.34
C ALA A 19 12.55 12.08 -4.39
N SER A 20 11.87 10.93 -4.46
CA SER A 20 12.14 9.78 -3.59
C SER A 20 13.22 8.83 -4.12
N LYS A 21 13.64 8.95 -5.40
CA LYS A 21 14.66 8.09 -6.00
C LYS A 21 16.01 8.19 -5.29
N THR A 22 16.42 9.41 -4.96
CA THR A 22 17.74 9.72 -4.37
C THR A 22 17.76 9.63 -2.84
N ALA A 23 16.59 9.57 -2.21
CA ALA A 23 16.47 9.44 -0.77
C ALA A 23 17.08 8.10 -0.30
N LYS A 24 17.88 8.13 0.79
CA LYS A 24 18.61 6.95 1.29
C LYS A 24 18.18 6.53 2.69
N THR A 25 18.11 7.48 3.63
CA THR A 25 17.80 7.22 5.04
C THR A 25 16.49 7.84 5.48
N MET A 26 16.21 9.09 5.08
CA MET A 26 14.94 9.76 5.37
C MET A 26 14.11 9.89 4.08
N PRO A 27 12.79 9.68 4.14
CA PRO A 27 11.93 9.85 2.97
C PRO A 27 11.95 11.30 2.50
N ALA A 28 11.72 11.51 1.21
CA ALA A 28 11.54 12.86 0.67
C ALA A 28 10.36 13.56 1.37
N GLU A 29 10.51 14.82 1.75
CA GLU A 29 9.46 15.58 2.44
C GLU A 29 8.15 15.62 1.65
N VAL A 30 8.26 15.82 0.32
CA VAL A 30 7.10 15.79 -0.57
C VAL A 30 6.35 14.46 -0.54
N TYR A 31 7.05 13.33 -0.33
CA TYR A 31 6.39 12.04 -0.14
C TYR A 31 5.68 11.97 1.22
N SER A 32 6.34 12.38 2.30
CA SER A 32 5.78 12.35 3.64
C SER A 32 4.51 13.20 3.74
N VAL A 33 4.55 14.43 3.22
CA VAL A 33 3.38 15.31 3.12
C VAL A 33 2.30 14.69 2.22
N GLY A 34 2.68 14.26 1.02
CA GLY A 34 1.75 13.63 0.07
C GLY A 34 1.08 12.37 0.63
N ARG A 35 1.82 11.54 1.39
CA ARG A 35 1.25 10.37 2.08
C ARG A 35 0.27 10.76 3.18
N ASN A 36 0.57 11.81 3.93
CA ASN A 36 -0.30 12.30 4.99
C ASN A 36 -1.63 12.76 4.41
N PHE A 37 -1.61 13.62 3.38
CA PHE A 37 -2.81 14.13 2.71
C PHE A 37 -3.55 13.08 1.88
N ALA A 38 -2.85 12.08 1.34
CA ALA A 38 -3.48 11.00 0.57
C ALA A 38 -4.53 10.23 1.39
N ASN A 39 -4.38 10.13 2.70
CA ASN A 39 -5.38 9.49 3.55
C ASN A 39 -6.69 10.30 3.62
N GLU A 40 -6.61 11.61 3.69
CA GLU A 40 -7.79 12.50 3.66
C GLU A 40 -8.47 12.40 2.30
N PHE A 41 -7.71 12.57 1.22
CA PHE A 41 -8.21 12.46 -0.14
C PHE A 41 -8.93 11.12 -0.40
N MET A 42 -8.32 10.01 -0.01
CA MET A 42 -8.95 8.69 -0.13
C MET A 42 -10.24 8.61 0.69
N GLY A 43 -10.24 9.17 1.91
CA GLY A 43 -11.42 9.23 2.77
C GLY A 43 -12.58 9.94 2.08
N ASP A 44 -12.32 11.05 1.40
CA ASP A 44 -13.33 11.81 0.67
C ASP A 44 -13.84 11.07 -0.58
N VAL A 45 -12.93 10.42 -1.31
CA VAL A 45 -13.35 9.57 -2.45
C VAL A 45 -14.23 8.43 -1.97
N LEU A 46 -13.88 7.75 -0.89
CA LEU A 46 -14.69 6.67 -0.34
C LEU A 46 -16.09 7.16 0.09
N LYS A 47 -16.18 8.29 0.79
CA LYS A 47 -17.46 8.90 1.18
C LYS A 47 -18.34 9.21 -0.04
N LYS A 48 -17.74 9.83 -1.07
CA LYS A 48 -18.45 10.16 -2.31
C LYS A 48 -18.89 8.90 -3.06
N SER A 49 -18.05 7.86 -3.11
CA SER A 49 -18.39 6.59 -3.77
C SER A 49 -19.54 5.88 -3.05
N VAL A 50 -19.49 5.80 -1.72
CA VAL A 50 -20.58 5.22 -0.91
C VAL A 50 -21.88 6.00 -1.15
N SER A 51 -21.84 7.35 -1.05
CA SER A 51 -22.99 8.20 -1.30
C SER A 51 -23.56 8.05 -2.72
N PHE A 52 -22.70 7.85 -3.71
CA PHE A 52 -23.13 7.62 -5.09
C PHE A 52 -23.97 6.35 -5.22
N PHE A 53 -23.52 5.23 -4.67
CA PHE A 53 -24.26 3.97 -4.70
C PHE A 53 -25.57 4.07 -3.92
N GLN A 54 -25.54 4.66 -2.72
CA GLN A 54 -26.73 4.83 -1.87
C GLN A 54 -27.80 5.70 -2.54
N LYS A 55 -27.42 6.79 -3.24
CA LYS A 55 -28.35 7.62 -4.01
C LYS A 55 -28.98 6.89 -5.20
N LYS A 56 -28.35 5.81 -5.66
CA LYS A 56 -28.90 4.94 -6.71
C LYS A 56 -29.71 3.76 -6.15
N GLY A 57 -29.96 3.73 -4.84
CA GLY A 57 -30.76 2.70 -4.18
C GLY A 57 -29.98 1.44 -3.79
N TYR A 58 -28.64 1.44 -3.88
CA TYR A 58 -27.81 0.31 -3.50
C TYR A 58 -27.25 0.49 -2.09
N ASN A 59 -27.05 -0.63 -1.39
CA ASN A 59 -26.26 -0.62 -0.18
C ASN A 59 -24.78 -0.45 -0.52
N ALA A 60 -24.07 0.37 0.26
CA ALA A 60 -22.64 0.55 0.09
C ALA A 60 -21.97 0.97 1.40
N MET A 61 -20.74 0.49 1.60
CA MET A 61 -19.89 0.89 2.72
C MET A 61 -18.40 0.82 2.33
N ALA A 62 -17.58 1.63 2.99
CA ALA A 62 -16.13 1.54 2.89
C ALA A 62 -15.57 0.85 4.15
N GLY A 63 -14.85 -0.26 3.98
CA GLY A 63 -14.33 -1.04 5.11
C GLY A 63 -13.42 -0.23 6.04
N MET A 64 -12.56 0.62 5.48
CA MET A 64 -11.69 1.52 6.27
C MET A 64 -12.45 2.61 7.06
N GLN A 65 -13.69 2.90 6.69
CA GLN A 65 -14.53 3.92 7.36
C GLN A 65 -15.59 3.27 8.26
N SER A 66 -15.60 1.95 8.34
CA SER A 66 -16.49 1.23 9.24
C SER A 66 -16.20 1.58 10.71
N PRO A 67 -17.23 1.73 11.57
CA PRO A 67 -17.03 1.92 13.00
C PRO A 67 -16.23 0.80 13.69
N VAL A 68 -16.23 -0.39 13.12
CA VAL A 68 -15.47 -1.53 13.63
C VAL A 68 -14.06 -1.65 13.05
N PHE A 69 -13.66 -0.71 12.16
CA PHE A 69 -12.31 -0.74 11.59
C PHE A 69 -11.26 -0.46 12.66
N GLN A 70 -10.31 -1.38 12.79
CA GLN A 70 -9.19 -1.21 13.68
C GLN A 70 -7.94 -1.95 13.17
N ILE A 71 -6.81 -1.51 13.66
CA ILE A 71 -5.52 -2.20 13.54
C ILE A 71 -5.37 -3.08 14.79
N LEU A 72 -4.96 -4.32 14.58
CA LEU A 72 -4.69 -5.27 15.64
C LEU A 72 -3.19 -5.56 15.69
N THR A 73 -2.66 -5.70 16.87
CA THR A 73 -1.28 -6.06 17.12
C THR A 73 -1.22 -7.36 17.92
N LYS A 74 -0.25 -8.22 17.57
CA LYS A 74 0.12 -9.38 18.36
C LYS A 74 1.60 -9.23 18.70
N GLU A 75 1.96 -9.37 19.97
CA GLU A 75 3.29 -8.95 20.44
C GLU A 75 4.40 -9.95 20.13
N GLU A 76 4.13 -11.25 20.17
CA GLU A 76 5.17 -12.28 19.98
C GLU A 76 4.83 -13.32 18.90
N PRO A 77 5.47 -13.26 17.73
CA PRO A 77 6.26 -12.17 17.18
C PRO A 77 5.38 -10.97 16.82
N LEU A 78 5.96 -9.76 16.77
CA LEU A 78 5.19 -8.57 16.43
C LEU A 78 4.50 -8.71 15.07
N GLN A 79 3.18 -8.76 15.11
CA GLN A 79 2.31 -8.78 13.94
C GLN A 79 1.40 -7.58 13.95
N LEU A 80 1.29 -6.92 12.80
CA LEU A 80 0.39 -5.80 12.55
C LEU A 80 -0.56 -6.21 11.45
N TYR A 81 -1.84 -6.23 11.74
CA TYR A 81 -2.89 -6.54 10.76
C TYR A 81 -4.12 -5.66 11.01
N SER A 82 -5.00 -5.59 10.06
CA SER A 82 -6.26 -4.85 10.19
C SER A 82 -7.44 -5.78 9.97
N VAL A 83 -8.56 -5.45 10.55
CA VAL A 83 -9.82 -6.18 10.32
C VAL A 83 -10.32 -6.06 8.88
N TRP A 84 -9.76 -5.10 8.12
CA TRP A 84 -10.01 -4.91 6.69
C TRP A 84 -8.70 -4.57 5.97
N SER A 85 -8.22 -5.48 5.11
CA SER A 85 -6.95 -5.29 4.40
C SER A 85 -7.18 -4.93 2.94
N GLU A 86 -7.02 -3.67 2.59
CA GLU A 86 -7.23 -3.14 1.24
C GLU A 86 -6.38 -3.85 0.17
N ARG A 87 -5.16 -4.28 0.51
CA ARG A 87 -4.31 -5.02 -0.44
C ARG A 87 -4.86 -6.41 -0.77
N HIS A 88 -5.42 -7.10 0.22
CA HIS A 88 -6.06 -8.40 -0.01
C HIS A 88 -7.36 -8.25 -0.79
N ILE A 89 -8.11 -7.18 -0.53
CA ILE A 89 -9.30 -6.83 -1.31
C ILE A 89 -8.95 -6.54 -2.77
N ALA A 90 -7.87 -5.77 -3.01
CA ALA A 90 -7.39 -5.50 -4.38
C ALA A 90 -6.93 -6.78 -5.09
N PHE A 91 -6.29 -7.71 -4.38
CA PHE A 91 -5.94 -9.03 -4.91
C PHE A 91 -7.20 -9.84 -5.26
N ALA A 92 -8.19 -9.89 -4.35
CA ALA A 92 -9.47 -10.54 -4.61
C ALA A 92 -10.20 -9.92 -5.82
N ALA A 93 -10.08 -8.61 -6.01
CA ALA A 93 -10.63 -7.89 -7.16
C ALA A 93 -9.81 -8.06 -8.46
N GLY A 94 -8.71 -8.84 -8.45
CA GLY A 94 -7.91 -9.12 -9.65
C GLY A 94 -6.98 -7.99 -10.11
N LEU A 95 -6.73 -6.97 -9.26
CA LEU A 95 -6.01 -5.75 -9.67
C LEU A 95 -4.48 -5.87 -9.61
N GLY A 96 -3.94 -6.97 -9.12
CA GLY A 96 -2.50 -7.21 -9.02
C GLY A 96 -2.16 -8.28 -8.01
N THR A 97 -0.89 -8.35 -7.62
CA THR A 97 -0.35 -9.38 -6.71
C THR A 97 0.61 -8.78 -5.68
N PHE A 98 1.03 -9.57 -4.70
CA PHE A 98 1.96 -9.16 -3.66
C PHE A 98 3.42 -9.23 -4.12
N SER A 99 4.31 -8.66 -3.31
CA SER A 99 5.75 -8.64 -3.55
C SER A 99 6.52 -9.08 -2.32
N LEU A 100 7.84 -9.29 -2.47
CA LEU A 100 8.76 -9.62 -1.38
C LEU A 100 8.67 -8.62 -0.20
N HIS A 101 8.41 -7.34 -0.48
CA HIS A 101 8.22 -6.32 0.54
C HIS A 101 6.77 -6.22 1.07
N GLU A 102 5.93 -7.23 0.82
CA GLU A 102 4.50 -7.29 1.18
C GLU A 102 3.64 -6.14 0.62
N GLY A 103 4.21 -5.30 -0.25
CA GLY A 103 3.45 -4.31 -1.01
C GLY A 103 2.71 -4.97 -2.16
N PHE A 104 1.72 -4.26 -2.70
CA PHE A 104 0.89 -4.73 -3.79
C PHE A 104 1.40 -4.16 -5.12
N ILE A 105 1.58 -4.99 -6.14
CA ILE A 105 2.00 -4.60 -7.49
C ILE A 105 0.81 -4.68 -8.44
N SER A 106 0.29 -3.54 -8.81
CA SER A 106 -0.73 -3.37 -9.82
C SER A 106 -0.13 -3.09 -11.20
N GLU A 107 -0.96 -2.89 -12.22
CA GLU A 107 -0.51 -2.47 -13.58
C GLU A 107 0.29 -1.15 -13.55
N VAL A 108 -0.02 -0.25 -12.61
CA VAL A 108 0.71 1.02 -12.40
C VAL A 108 1.78 0.92 -11.30
N GLY A 109 2.22 -0.31 -10.99
CA GLY A 109 3.28 -0.61 -10.04
C GLY A 109 2.83 -0.69 -8.59
N CYS A 110 3.82 -0.67 -7.68
CA CYS A 110 3.59 -0.81 -6.24
C CYS A 110 3.56 0.52 -5.48
N ASN A 111 3.95 1.61 -6.11
CA ASN A 111 3.92 2.93 -5.48
C ASN A 111 2.53 3.57 -5.58
N ILE A 112 1.60 3.02 -4.83
CA ILE A 112 0.15 3.27 -4.91
C ILE A 112 -0.50 3.36 -3.53
N ARG A 113 -1.74 3.84 -3.53
CA ARG A 113 -2.71 3.71 -2.46
C ARG A 113 -3.94 2.97 -3.00
N VAL A 114 -4.56 2.15 -2.17
CA VAL A 114 -5.64 1.26 -2.63
C VAL A 114 -6.76 1.25 -1.58
N PRO A 115 -7.80 2.07 -1.70
CA PRO A 115 -9.03 1.97 -0.92
C PRO A 115 -10.09 1.15 -1.64
N SER A 116 -11.13 0.69 -0.92
CA SER A 116 -12.23 -0.07 -1.48
C SER A 116 -13.60 0.28 -0.89
N VAL A 117 -14.64 0.02 -1.69
CA VAL A 117 -16.06 0.09 -1.33
C VAL A 117 -16.71 -1.26 -1.59
N ILE A 118 -17.49 -1.74 -0.65
CA ILE A 118 -18.38 -2.90 -0.82
C ILE A 118 -19.78 -2.37 -1.19
N THR A 119 -20.44 -3.01 -2.15
CA THR A 119 -21.79 -2.67 -2.56
C THR A 119 -22.54 -3.88 -3.11
N ASP A 120 -23.86 -3.85 -3.09
CA ASP A 120 -24.73 -4.80 -3.80
C ASP A 120 -25.12 -4.33 -5.20
N ALA A 121 -24.56 -3.20 -5.66
CA ALA A 121 -24.73 -2.75 -7.04
C ALA A 121 -24.19 -3.78 -8.04
N PRO A 122 -24.83 -3.95 -9.21
CA PRO A 122 -24.43 -4.93 -10.22
C PRO A 122 -23.19 -4.46 -11.00
N LEU A 123 -22.05 -4.39 -10.33
CA LEU A 123 -20.78 -4.03 -10.96
C LEU A 123 -20.29 -5.14 -11.89
N GLU A 124 -19.72 -4.76 -13.01
CA GLU A 124 -18.96 -5.67 -13.87
C GLU A 124 -17.74 -6.21 -13.13
N ILE A 125 -17.47 -7.50 -13.29
CA ILE A 125 -16.35 -8.16 -12.61
C ILE A 125 -15.10 -8.06 -13.50
N SER A 126 -14.06 -7.41 -12.98
CA SER A 126 -12.75 -7.38 -13.65
C SER A 126 -12.15 -8.78 -13.70
N PRO A 127 -11.62 -9.23 -14.86
CA PRO A 127 -10.98 -10.53 -14.96
C PRO A 127 -9.69 -10.56 -14.14
N ARG A 128 -9.50 -11.64 -13.38
CA ARG A 128 -8.24 -11.89 -12.68
C ARG A 128 -7.21 -12.46 -13.68
N LYS A 129 -6.01 -11.85 -13.72
CA LYS A 129 -4.95 -12.27 -14.64
C LYS A 129 -4.15 -13.47 -14.12
N SER A 130 -4.10 -13.70 -12.82
CA SER A 130 -3.37 -14.79 -12.19
C SER A 130 -3.93 -15.08 -10.79
N ASP A 131 -4.00 -16.36 -10.43
CA ASP A 131 -4.33 -16.82 -9.08
C ASP A 131 -3.08 -16.92 -8.18
N ASP A 132 -1.88 -16.87 -8.77
CA ASP A 132 -0.62 -16.79 -8.02
C ASP A 132 -0.53 -15.42 -7.32
N PRO A 133 -0.50 -15.40 -5.98
CA PRO A 133 -0.45 -14.16 -5.22
C PRO A 133 0.85 -13.36 -5.41
N TYR A 134 1.86 -13.89 -6.10
CA TYR A 134 3.16 -13.27 -6.30
C TYR A 134 3.55 -13.13 -7.78
N ALA A 135 2.65 -13.38 -8.72
CA ALA A 135 2.92 -13.40 -10.16
C ALA A 135 3.62 -12.16 -10.71
N ASN A 136 3.39 -10.98 -10.10
CA ASN A 136 3.99 -9.72 -10.54
C ASN A 136 5.35 -9.41 -9.89
N CYS A 137 5.85 -10.25 -8.98
CA CYS A 137 7.11 -10.01 -8.27
C CYS A 137 8.26 -10.81 -8.90
N LEU A 138 9.25 -10.13 -9.47
CA LEU A 138 10.42 -10.78 -10.09
C LEU A 138 11.21 -11.68 -9.12
N PHE A 139 11.22 -11.38 -7.82
CA PHE A 139 11.88 -12.26 -6.86
C PHE A 139 11.22 -13.65 -6.86
N TYR A 140 9.90 -13.72 -6.72
CA TYR A 140 9.19 -14.99 -6.66
C TYR A 140 9.12 -15.70 -8.03
N THR A 141 9.10 -14.95 -9.12
CA THR A 141 9.01 -15.54 -10.48
C THR A 141 10.35 -15.88 -11.12
N THR A 142 11.45 -15.26 -10.68
CA THR A 142 12.79 -15.49 -11.29
C THR A 142 13.90 -15.79 -10.26
N GLY A 143 13.66 -15.55 -8.97
CA GLY A 143 14.67 -15.67 -7.90
C GLY A 143 15.74 -14.57 -7.89
N LYS A 144 15.76 -13.68 -8.86
CA LYS A 144 16.92 -12.77 -9.07
C LYS A 144 16.76 -11.36 -8.52
N CYS A 145 15.52 -10.83 -8.37
CA CYS A 145 15.30 -9.44 -7.99
C CYS A 145 15.27 -9.24 -6.47
N LYS A 146 16.23 -8.49 -5.92
CA LYS A 146 16.28 -8.08 -4.50
C LYS A 146 16.38 -6.56 -4.32
N LYS A 147 15.96 -5.76 -5.31
CA LYS A 147 16.11 -4.29 -5.27
C LYS A 147 15.38 -3.62 -4.09
N CYS A 148 14.26 -4.15 -3.64
CA CYS A 148 13.57 -3.65 -2.44
C CYS A 148 14.35 -3.96 -1.15
N VAL A 149 15.09 -5.08 -1.10
CA VAL A 149 15.99 -5.42 0.02
C VAL A 149 17.15 -4.43 0.07
N GLU A 150 17.85 -4.21 -1.06
CA GLU A 150 18.96 -3.27 -1.17
C GLU A 150 18.56 -1.82 -0.81
N ARG A 151 17.30 -1.48 -1.01
CA ARG A 151 16.74 -0.15 -0.73
C ARG A 151 16.26 0.03 0.71
N CYS A 152 16.19 -1.03 1.50
CA CYS A 152 15.65 -0.98 2.85
C CYS A 152 16.68 -0.46 3.87
N PRO A 153 16.58 0.78 4.38
CA PRO A 153 17.57 1.31 5.32
C PRO A 153 17.46 0.73 6.72
N ALA A 154 16.42 -0.08 6.97
CA ALA A 154 16.17 -0.73 8.26
C ALA A 154 16.62 -2.19 8.29
N ASP A 155 17.19 -2.71 7.19
CA ASP A 155 17.46 -4.15 7.01
C ASP A 155 16.27 -5.05 7.39
N ALA A 156 15.06 -4.52 7.13
CA ALA A 156 13.80 -5.19 7.45
C ALA A 156 13.34 -6.15 6.35
N LEU A 157 14.05 -6.21 5.23
CA LEU A 157 13.73 -7.08 4.10
C LEU A 157 14.88 -8.02 3.81
N SER A 158 14.56 -9.28 3.54
CA SER A 158 15.50 -10.30 3.12
C SER A 158 14.81 -11.26 2.14
N ASP A 159 15.52 -12.27 1.66
CA ASP A 159 14.95 -13.39 0.89
C ASP A 159 14.01 -14.28 1.73
N LYS A 160 14.06 -14.15 3.05
CA LYS A 160 13.14 -14.83 3.98
C LYS A 160 11.84 -14.05 4.22
N GLY A 161 11.71 -12.82 3.66
CA GLY A 161 10.54 -11.99 3.79
C GLY A 161 10.78 -10.67 4.52
N HIS A 162 9.75 -10.20 5.22
CA HIS A 162 9.67 -8.87 5.84
C HIS A 162 9.61 -8.96 7.37
N ASP A 163 10.64 -8.45 8.02
CA ASP A 163 10.68 -8.22 9.47
C ASP A 163 9.87 -6.97 9.83
N LYS A 164 8.66 -7.18 10.32
CA LYS A 164 7.72 -6.10 10.65
C LYS A 164 8.18 -5.26 11.84
N LEU A 165 8.92 -5.86 12.78
CA LEU A 165 9.44 -5.13 13.94
C LEU A 165 10.51 -4.13 13.52
N LYS A 166 11.52 -4.57 12.77
CA LYS A 166 12.55 -3.66 12.24
C LYS A 166 11.95 -2.53 11.40
N CYS A 167 11.00 -2.86 10.51
CA CYS A 167 10.28 -1.87 9.71
C CYS A 167 9.51 -0.88 10.59
N TYR A 168 8.79 -1.36 11.59
CA TYR A 168 8.02 -0.52 12.52
C TYR A 168 8.91 0.41 13.33
N LEU A 169 10.02 -0.07 13.89
CA LEU A 169 10.96 0.74 14.64
C LEU A 169 11.57 1.85 13.78
N TYR A 170 11.90 1.53 12.54
CA TYR A 170 12.39 2.54 11.60
C TYR A 170 11.32 3.60 11.24
N LEU A 171 10.06 3.21 11.13
CA LEU A 171 8.96 4.16 10.95
C LEU A 171 8.82 5.10 12.16
N LYS A 172 9.13 4.65 13.37
CA LYS A 172 9.16 5.51 14.56
C LYS A 172 10.30 6.52 14.49
N THR A 173 11.49 6.10 14.06
CA THR A 173 12.61 7.02 13.81
C THR A 173 12.24 8.09 12.79
N ILE A 174 11.61 7.71 11.66
CA ILE A 174 11.14 8.67 10.66
C ILE A 174 10.13 9.65 11.28
N GLU A 175 9.18 9.17 12.09
CA GLU A 175 8.20 10.03 12.74
C GLU A 175 8.88 11.05 13.66
N GLN A 176 9.85 10.62 14.46
CA GLN A 176 10.61 11.49 15.37
C GLN A 176 11.39 12.58 14.62
N GLU A 177 12.06 12.21 13.54
CA GLU A 177 12.91 13.12 12.76
C GLU A 177 12.11 14.06 11.85
N MET A 178 11.08 13.54 11.20
CA MET A 178 10.36 14.29 10.15
C MET A 178 9.19 15.11 10.70
N LYS A 179 8.56 14.70 11.78
CA LYS A 179 7.40 15.41 12.34
C LYS A 179 7.74 16.85 12.76
N PRO A 180 8.85 17.14 13.48
CA PRO A 180 9.25 18.52 13.79
C PRO A 180 9.56 19.34 12.52
N ARG A 181 10.23 18.74 11.55
CA ARG A 181 10.61 19.41 10.27
C ARG A 181 9.41 19.79 9.41
N LEU A 182 8.34 19.00 9.47
CA LEU A 182 7.11 19.18 8.70
C LEU A 182 5.98 19.77 9.55
N SER A 183 6.30 20.34 10.72
CA SER A 183 5.34 21.00 11.60
C SER A 183 4.56 22.06 10.83
N GLY A 184 3.23 22.08 11.01
CA GLY A 184 2.32 22.97 10.25
C GLY A 184 1.93 22.46 8.86
N LEU A 185 2.65 21.48 8.29
CA LEU A 185 2.33 20.85 6.98
C LEU A 185 1.58 19.52 7.13
N LEU A 186 1.46 18.98 8.34
CA LEU A 186 0.88 17.66 8.56
C LEU A 186 -0.46 17.77 9.25
N LYS A 187 -1.39 16.91 8.88
CA LYS A 187 -2.69 16.72 9.57
C LYS A 187 -2.62 15.50 10.48
N PRO A 188 -3.19 15.61 11.71
CA PRO A 188 -3.35 14.46 12.59
C PRO A 188 -4.43 13.52 12.06
N HIS A 189 -4.21 12.23 12.14
CA HIS A 189 -5.16 11.20 11.76
C HIS A 189 -5.52 10.33 12.98
N GLN A 190 -6.81 10.12 13.18
CA GLN A 190 -7.31 9.22 14.20
C GLN A 190 -7.23 7.77 13.70
N ARG A 191 -6.76 6.88 14.56
CA ARG A 191 -6.72 5.44 14.33
C ARG A 191 -7.18 4.69 15.55
N VAL A 192 -7.86 3.58 15.34
CA VAL A 192 -8.15 2.63 16.42
C VAL A 192 -7.14 1.49 16.33
N VAL A 193 -6.44 1.23 17.43
CA VAL A 193 -5.47 0.14 17.57
C VAL A 193 -5.84 -0.65 18.81
N ASN A 194 -6.14 -1.94 18.68
CA ASN A 194 -6.61 -2.80 19.75
C ASN A 194 -7.76 -2.19 20.59
N GLY A 195 -8.71 -1.55 19.90
CA GLY A 195 -9.85 -0.89 20.54
C GLY A 195 -9.59 0.54 21.06
N GLU A 196 -8.34 0.99 21.13
CA GLU A 196 -7.95 2.30 21.62
C GLU A 196 -7.81 3.34 20.50
N ARG A 197 -8.32 4.55 20.73
CA ARG A 197 -8.14 5.68 19.78
C ARG A 197 -6.79 6.33 19.97
N ASN A 198 -6.04 6.40 18.87
CA ASN A 198 -4.70 6.98 18.82
C ASN A 198 -4.62 8.04 17.73
N THR A 199 -3.91 9.13 18.01
CA THR A 199 -3.57 10.15 17.02
C THR A 199 -2.21 9.83 16.41
N SER A 200 -2.11 9.82 15.08
CA SER A 200 -0.87 9.55 14.36
C SER A 200 -0.67 10.50 13.19
N PHE A 201 0.58 10.64 12.77
CA PHE A 201 0.97 11.39 11.57
C PHE A 201 1.59 10.41 10.57
N PRO A 202 0.83 9.86 9.61
CA PRO A 202 1.31 8.78 8.75
C PRO A 202 2.30 9.28 7.69
N LEU A 203 3.57 9.44 8.05
CA LEU A 203 4.65 9.92 7.18
C LEU A 203 5.14 8.83 6.21
N GLY A 204 5.27 7.60 6.69
CA GLY A 204 5.73 6.44 5.90
C GLY A 204 7.23 6.48 5.60
N CYS A 205 7.73 5.37 5.06
CA CYS A 205 9.09 5.17 4.60
C CYS A 205 9.12 4.97 3.07
N ALA A 206 8.54 3.86 2.61
CA ALA A 206 8.36 3.45 1.21
C ALA A 206 9.65 3.31 0.37
N PHE A 207 10.83 3.21 0.96
CA PHE A 207 12.07 2.97 0.20
C PHE A 207 11.99 1.69 -0.64
N CYS A 208 11.33 0.65 -0.12
CA CYS A 208 11.07 -0.60 -0.85
C CYS A 208 10.13 -0.45 -2.06
N GLN A 209 9.52 0.72 -2.27
CA GLN A 209 8.59 1.01 -3.36
C GLN A 209 9.11 2.06 -4.34
N PHE A 210 10.22 2.75 -4.00
CA PHE A 210 10.83 3.76 -4.86
C PHE A 210 12.14 3.28 -5.44
N ASN A 211 12.38 3.62 -6.71
CA ASN A 211 13.60 3.23 -7.44
C ASN A 211 13.83 1.71 -7.43
N VAL A 212 12.78 0.96 -7.62
CA VAL A 212 12.76 -0.50 -7.79
C VAL A 212 12.01 -0.85 -9.07
N PRO A 213 12.24 -2.01 -9.70
CA PRO A 213 11.63 -2.35 -11.00
C PRO A 213 10.11 -2.27 -11.03
N CYS A 214 9.45 -2.55 -9.88
CA CYS A 214 7.99 -2.53 -9.73
C CYS A 214 7.44 -1.17 -9.26
N THR A 215 8.22 -0.09 -9.23
CA THR A 215 7.75 1.22 -8.72
C THR A 215 6.48 1.71 -9.41
N SER A 216 6.44 1.67 -10.76
CA SER A 216 5.40 2.31 -11.59
C SER A 216 4.80 1.42 -12.67
N LYS A 217 5.11 0.14 -12.66
CA LYS A 217 4.63 -0.86 -13.63
C LYS A 217 4.78 -2.26 -13.06
N ILE A 218 4.15 -3.25 -13.67
CA ILE A 218 4.52 -4.65 -13.48
C ILE A 218 5.91 -4.83 -14.11
N PRO A 219 6.93 -5.28 -13.35
CA PRO A 219 8.26 -5.46 -13.91
C PRO A 219 8.25 -6.61 -14.91
N VAL A 220 8.93 -6.42 -16.03
CA VAL A 220 9.07 -7.45 -17.07
C VAL A 220 10.24 -8.35 -16.71
N LYS A 221 10.09 -9.65 -16.92
CA LYS A 221 11.23 -10.59 -16.92
C LYS A 221 12.16 -10.15 -18.04
N GLU A 222 13.46 -9.94 -17.75
CA GLU A 222 14.46 -9.84 -18.81
C GLU A 222 14.40 -11.14 -19.58
N ARG A 223 14.28 -11.09 -20.91
CA ARG A 223 14.42 -12.28 -21.75
C ARG A 223 15.86 -12.71 -21.59
N ASP A 224 16.09 -13.96 -21.20
CA ASP A 224 17.43 -14.54 -21.28
C ASP A 224 17.86 -14.44 -22.75
N GLU A 225 18.88 -13.62 -23.04
CA GLU A 225 19.43 -13.44 -24.38
C GLU A 225 20.20 -14.69 -24.84
N ASP A 226 20.23 -15.75 -24.03
CA ASP A 226 20.99 -16.98 -24.22
C ASP A 226 20.27 -18.07 -25.03
N ASN A 227 19.16 -17.79 -25.70
CA ASN A 227 18.57 -18.73 -26.66
C ASN A 227 18.48 -18.09 -28.06
N ARG A 228 19.65 -17.76 -28.62
CA ARG A 228 19.83 -17.64 -30.06
C ARG A 228 20.81 -18.76 -30.52
N ASP A 229 20.27 -19.91 -30.76
CA ASP A 229 20.80 -20.91 -31.67
C ASP A 229 19.94 -20.96 -32.93
#